data_db65a246942b2742e4e354abdf5c69e1
#
_entry.id   db65a246942b2742e4e354abdf5c69e1
#
_cell.length_a   1.000
_cell.length_b   1.000
_cell.length_c   1.000
_cell.angle_alpha   90.00
_cell.angle_beta   90.00
_cell.angle_gamma   90.00
#
_symmetry.space_group_name_H-M   'P 1'
#
loop_
_entity.id
_entity.type
_entity.pdbx_description
1 polymer ?
#
loop_
_entity_poly.entity_id
_entity_poly.type
_entity_poly.pdbx_seq_one_letter_code
_entity_poly.pdbx_strand_id
1 'polypeptide(L)'
;MKICATTCPPGLSRRQFLGKTAKGVTLGALFAGLPKAWVGTAYASDAPETTRMRFGMIALTDCSPIVIAHEKGLFKKYGIESTVAKGANWAAIRDSISSGDNQGTHMLIGMPIASTMGLLGSPKKPMVIPWLLNRNGQAICLKQDWNGKIKDDPKAIRPFVDKARALGEPLTFAMTFPPGTHAMWMRYYLAAGGINPGDASGGKADISLITIPPPQMVANMKIGKMDGYCVGDPWHARAIADKVGFTSILTEDIWPNHPEKVCAFTAEFAGKNPKTVKACLKALHEASAWLDQLDNRPEQCDIVSRATYINCDKDIILGRLLGKVDYGDGRTKQNPNYMIFSERNCNYPQPAYAKWWLTQFRRWGMVTGKPDYEGVAKQVMRPDIYLEAMKEIGVSDRAEDNAPWTMFDGVKFDPAGDLEAYAKGFTVNNAKG
;
A
#
# COMPACT_ATOMS: atom_id res chain seq x y z
N MET A 1 37.07 -19.68 41.92
CA MET A 1 36.75 -18.24 41.96
C MET A 1 35.32 -18.11 42.44
N LYS A 2 35.13 -17.58 43.70
CA LYS A 2 33.84 -17.61 44.39
C LYS A 2 32.93 -16.52 43.85
N ILE A 3 31.74 -16.92 43.38
CA ILE A 3 30.66 -15.99 42.95
C ILE A 3 30.00 -15.52 44.25
N CYS A 4 30.10 -14.20 44.52
CA CYS A 4 29.46 -13.56 45.68
C CYS A 4 27.95 -13.40 45.37
N ALA A 5 27.11 -14.18 46.02
CA ALA A 5 25.66 -14.03 46.01
C ALA A 5 25.29 -12.82 46.89
N THR A 6 24.89 -11.73 46.30
CA THR A 6 24.27 -10.61 46.99
C THR A 6 22.83 -10.97 47.33
N THR A 7 22.60 -11.37 48.58
CA THR A 7 21.27 -11.57 49.17
C THR A 7 20.57 -10.23 49.38
N CYS A 8 19.35 -10.09 48.89
CA CYS A 8 18.47 -8.97 49.24
C CYS A 8 18.17 -8.95 50.74
N PRO A 9 18.15 -7.81 51.41
CA PRO A 9 17.72 -7.71 52.81
C PRO A 9 16.27 -8.15 52.94
N PRO A 10 15.92 -8.93 53.98
CA PRO A 10 14.56 -9.38 54.22
C PRO A 10 13.64 -8.18 54.54
N GLY A 11 12.54 -8.06 53.77
CA GLY A 11 11.46 -7.10 54.11
C GLY A 11 11.07 -6.07 53.05
N LEU A 12 11.69 -6.05 51.86
CA LEU A 12 11.32 -5.11 50.80
C LEU A 12 10.77 -5.86 49.55
N SER A 13 9.57 -5.48 49.10
CA SER A 13 9.05 -5.96 47.84
C SER A 13 9.86 -5.40 46.66
N ARG A 14 9.94 -6.13 45.54
CA ARG A 14 10.62 -5.69 44.30
C ARG A 14 10.22 -4.26 43.88
N ARG A 15 8.97 -3.88 44.14
CA ARG A 15 8.42 -2.56 43.81
C ARG A 15 8.97 -1.45 44.72
N GLN A 16 9.24 -1.75 45.99
CA GLN A 16 9.81 -0.83 46.99
C GLN A 16 11.32 -0.67 46.80
N PHE A 17 12.02 -1.68 46.33
CA PHE A 17 13.43 -1.61 45.97
C PHE A 17 13.67 -0.68 44.77
N LEU A 18 12.86 -0.82 43.71
CA LEU A 18 12.94 0.03 42.52
C LEU A 18 12.57 1.51 42.82
N GLY A 19 11.66 1.76 43.77
CA GLY A 19 11.25 3.12 44.15
C GLY A 19 12.28 3.87 45.01
N LYS A 20 13.18 3.16 45.73
CA LYS A 20 14.20 3.80 46.57
C LYS A 20 15.54 4.08 45.86
N THR A 21 15.80 3.39 44.74
CA THR A 21 17.01 3.63 43.92
C THR A 21 16.83 4.75 42.88
N ALA A 22 15.61 5.28 42.71
CA ALA A 22 15.31 6.30 41.70
C ALA A 22 15.61 7.75 42.10
N LYS A 23 16.19 8.00 43.29
CA LYS A 23 16.63 9.35 43.72
C LYS A 23 18.14 9.41 43.66
N GLY A 24 18.71 9.68 42.49
CA GLY A 24 20.12 10.12 42.42
C GLY A 24 21.02 9.52 41.36
N VAL A 25 20.51 8.70 40.44
CA VAL A 25 21.31 8.16 39.30
C VAL A 25 20.58 8.46 38.01
N THR A 26 21.21 9.19 37.09
CA THR A 26 20.69 9.42 35.74
C THR A 26 20.52 8.07 35.02
N LEU A 27 19.37 7.85 34.40
CA LEU A 27 19.00 6.62 33.67
C LEU A 27 20.10 6.06 32.73
N GLY A 28 20.97 6.91 32.21
CA GLY A 28 22.06 6.53 31.32
C GLY A 28 23.14 5.64 31.91
N ALA A 29 23.38 5.69 33.24
CA ALA A 29 24.43 4.90 33.90
C ALA A 29 23.97 3.48 34.27
N LEU A 30 22.67 3.23 34.34
CA LEU A 30 22.09 1.89 34.65
C LEU A 30 22.13 0.93 33.48
N PHE A 31 22.21 1.43 32.24
CA PHE A 31 22.19 0.60 31.03
C PHE A 31 23.60 0.20 30.55
N ALA A 32 24.66 0.86 31.02
CA ALA A 32 26.04 0.59 30.56
C ALA A 32 26.65 -0.73 31.09
N GLY A 33 26.03 -1.33 32.11
CA GLY A 33 26.52 -2.55 32.77
C GLY A 33 25.66 -3.80 32.59
N LEU A 34 24.55 -3.73 31.85
CA LEU A 34 23.67 -4.90 31.62
C LEU A 34 24.17 -5.70 30.42
N PRO A 35 24.21 -7.06 30.51
CA PRO A 35 24.45 -7.89 29.33
C PRO A 35 23.47 -7.54 28.21
N LYS A 36 23.96 -7.47 26.96
CA LYS A 36 23.12 -7.13 25.78
C LYS A 36 21.83 -7.98 25.63
N ALA A 37 21.80 -9.16 26.27
CA ALA A 37 20.62 -10.01 26.34
C ALA A 37 19.53 -9.52 27.31
N TRP A 38 19.83 -8.56 28.20
CA TRP A 38 18.84 -8.07 29.19
C TRP A 38 18.04 -6.85 28.74
N VAL A 39 18.50 -6.16 27.70
CA VAL A 39 17.78 -5.00 27.14
C VAL A 39 16.47 -5.43 26.47
N GLY A 40 16.32 -6.71 26.14
CA GLY A 40 15.10 -7.27 25.53
C GLY A 40 14.03 -7.78 26.49
N THR A 41 14.31 -7.90 27.80
CA THR A 41 13.40 -8.58 28.75
C THR A 41 12.54 -7.65 29.62
N ALA A 42 12.66 -6.32 29.46
CA ALA A 42 11.80 -5.37 30.17
C ALA A 42 10.32 -5.38 29.69
N TYR A 43 10.00 -6.13 28.64
CA TYR A 43 8.66 -6.25 28.04
C TYR A 43 8.04 -7.65 28.21
N ALA A 44 8.38 -8.36 29.27
CA ALA A 44 7.95 -9.76 29.48
C ALA A 44 6.42 -9.96 29.58
N SER A 45 5.62 -8.91 29.77
CA SER A 45 4.15 -8.97 29.78
C SER A 45 3.50 -8.78 28.40
N ASP A 46 4.23 -8.23 27.42
CA ASP A 46 3.72 -7.89 26.09
C ASP A 46 4.52 -8.52 24.94
N ALA A 47 5.22 -9.62 25.20
CA ALA A 47 5.96 -10.35 24.19
C ALA A 47 5.03 -10.82 23.06
N PRO A 48 5.46 -10.72 21.77
CA PRO A 48 4.73 -11.27 20.63
C PRO A 48 4.45 -12.77 20.83
N GLU A 49 3.27 -13.23 20.38
CA GLU A 49 2.89 -14.67 20.43
C GLU A 49 3.80 -15.51 19.51
N THR A 50 4.21 -14.91 18.38
CA THR A 50 5.26 -15.47 17.51
C THR A 50 6.30 -14.40 17.22
N THR A 51 7.57 -14.79 17.25
CA THR A 51 8.70 -13.90 16.99
C THR A 51 9.16 -13.94 15.54
N ARG A 52 8.79 -14.96 14.78
CA ARG A 52 9.20 -15.10 13.38
C ARG A 52 8.10 -14.64 12.44
N MET A 53 8.43 -13.65 11.62
CA MET A 53 7.51 -13.07 10.64
C MET A 53 8.16 -13.01 9.25
N ARG A 54 7.46 -13.55 8.26
CA ARG A 54 7.82 -13.39 6.86
C ARG A 54 6.84 -12.44 6.19
N PHE A 55 7.37 -11.37 5.61
CA PHE A 55 6.59 -10.37 4.87
C PHE A 55 6.78 -10.55 3.38
N GLY A 56 5.65 -10.67 2.65
CA GLY A 56 5.67 -10.64 1.19
C GLY A 56 5.67 -9.22 0.66
N MET A 57 6.38 -8.97 -0.46
CA MET A 57 6.35 -7.67 -1.15
C MET A 57 6.52 -7.84 -2.66
N ILE A 58 6.13 -6.83 -3.41
CA ILE A 58 6.39 -6.68 -4.85
C ILE A 58 7.43 -5.56 -5.05
N ALA A 59 8.22 -5.67 -6.12
CA ALA A 59 9.24 -4.71 -6.50
C ALA A 59 8.63 -3.35 -6.92
N LEU A 60 8.25 -2.55 -5.94
CA LEU A 60 7.67 -1.22 -6.02
C LEU A 60 8.19 -0.36 -4.87
N THR A 61 8.35 0.93 -5.08
CA THR A 61 8.90 1.85 -4.07
C THR A 61 8.07 1.90 -2.78
N ASP A 62 6.78 1.65 -2.89
CA ASP A 62 5.84 1.65 -1.77
C ASP A 62 5.96 0.42 -0.83
N CYS A 63 6.86 -0.53 -1.12
CA CYS A 63 7.26 -1.57 -0.16
C CYS A 63 8.19 -1.03 0.94
N SER A 64 8.68 0.21 0.81
CA SER A 64 9.71 0.81 1.66
C SER A 64 9.41 0.69 3.17
N PRO A 65 8.20 0.92 3.71
CA PRO A 65 7.99 0.80 5.16
C PRO A 65 8.35 -0.57 5.72
N ILE A 66 8.00 -1.65 5.01
CA ILE A 66 8.34 -3.03 5.43
C ILE A 66 9.84 -3.28 5.30
N VAL A 67 10.44 -2.87 4.17
CA VAL A 67 11.87 -3.07 3.91
C VAL A 67 12.72 -2.28 4.90
N ILE A 68 12.40 -1.02 5.15
CA ILE A 68 13.13 -0.17 6.11
C ILE A 68 12.96 -0.67 7.54
N ALA A 69 11.75 -1.11 7.93
CA ALA A 69 11.56 -1.71 9.25
C ALA A 69 12.41 -2.97 9.45
N HIS A 70 12.59 -3.76 8.39
CA HIS A 70 13.47 -4.94 8.38
C HIS A 70 14.96 -4.55 8.46
N GLU A 71 15.45 -3.78 7.51
CA GLU A 71 16.87 -3.44 7.34
C GLU A 71 17.43 -2.60 8.49
N LYS A 72 16.61 -1.69 9.06
CA LYS A 72 17.01 -0.88 10.23
C LYS A 72 16.76 -1.59 11.57
N GLY A 73 16.32 -2.85 11.54
CA GLY A 73 16.11 -3.66 12.75
C GLY A 73 14.94 -3.19 13.62
N LEU A 74 14.00 -2.41 13.07
CA LEU A 74 12.86 -1.91 13.84
C LEU A 74 11.91 -3.05 14.24
N PHE A 75 11.70 -4.05 13.37
CA PHE A 75 10.98 -5.25 13.75
C PHE A 75 11.64 -5.98 14.94
N LYS A 76 12.97 -6.11 14.90
CA LYS A 76 13.75 -6.73 15.99
C LYS A 76 13.64 -5.95 17.30
N LYS A 77 13.58 -4.62 17.24
CA LYS A 77 13.35 -3.74 18.41
C LYS A 77 12.06 -4.13 19.15
N TYR A 78 11.03 -4.55 18.43
CA TYR A 78 9.74 -4.98 18.97
C TYR A 78 9.61 -6.51 19.11
N GLY A 79 10.72 -7.25 19.12
CA GLY A 79 10.76 -8.69 19.38
C GLY A 79 10.41 -9.55 18.17
N ILE A 80 10.44 -9.01 16.94
CA ILE A 80 10.12 -9.73 15.71
C ILE A 80 11.39 -10.01 14.90
N GLU A 81 11.68 -11.27 14.65
CA GLU A 81 12.66 -11.73 13.66
C GLU A 81 11.99 -11.75 12.28
N SER A 82 12.21 -10.69 11.50
CA SER A 82 11.57 -10.53 10.21
C SER A 82 12.40 -11.08 9.06
N THR A 83 11.72 -11.57 8.03
CA THR A 83 12.27 -11.80 6.69
C THR A 83 11.37 -11.14 5.67
N VAL A 84 11.96 -10.64 4.57
CA VAL A 84 11.21 -10.01 3.48
C VAL A 84 11.39 -10.83 2.21
N ALA A 85 10.27 -11.25 1.61
CA ALA A 85 10.25 -12.11 0.42
C ALA A 85 9.63 -11.38 -0.76
N LYS A 86 10.40 -11.25 -1.86
CA LYS A 86 9.90 -10.68 -3.11
C LYS A 86 9.04 -11.69 -3.86
N GLY A 87 7.76 -11.33 -4.10
CA GLY A 87 6.85 -12.08 -4.94
C GLY A 87 7.01 -11.75 -6.43
N ALA A 88 6.74 -12.71 -7.28
CA ALA A 88 6.82 -12.52 -8.73
C ALA A 88 5.66 -11.64 -9.28
N ASN A 89 4.50 -11.72 -8.67
CA ASN A 89 3.28 -10.99 -9.04
C ASN A 89 2.29 -10.95 -7.87
N TRP A 90 1.20 -10.21 -8.02
CA TRP A 90 0.21 -10.04 -6.96
C TRP A 90 -0.60 -11.31 -6.65
N ALA A 91 -0.79 -12.22 -7.63
CA ALA A 91 -1.41 -13.52 -7.37
C ALA A 91 -0.55 -14.35 -6.42
N ALA A 92 0.77 -14.40 -6.64
CA ALA A 92 1.71 -15.10 -5.76
C ALA A 92 1.71 -14.51 -4.33
N ILE A 93 1.59 -13.18 -4.19
CA ILE A 93 1.45 -12.53 -2.87
C ILE A 93 0.15 -12.95 -2.19
N ARG A 94 -0.97 -12.92 -2.89
CA ARG A 94 -2.27 -13.39 -2.37
C ARG A 94 -2.21 -14.84 -1.91
N ASP A 95 -1.62 -15.70 -2.72
CA ASP A 95 -1.59 -17.13 -2.47
C ASP A 95 -0.67 -17.45 -1.29
N SER A 96 0.49 -16.78 -1.19
CA SER A 96 1.45 -16.99 -0.08
C SER A 96 0.92 -16.56 1.29
N ILE A 97 0.11 -15.50 1.37
CA ILE A 97 -0.53 -15.14 2.64
C ILE A 97 -1.72 -16.05 2.95
N SER A 98 -2.44 -16.50 1.92
CA SER A 98 -3.57 -17.41 2.09
C SER A 98 -3.15 -18.80 2.57
N SER A 99 -1.97 -19.28 2.13
CA SER A 99 -1.35 -20.53 2.59
C SER A 99 -0.70 -20.42 3.99
N GLY A 100 -0.36 -19.19 4.42
CA GLY A 100 0.39 -18.94 5.65
C GLY A 100 1.92 -18.92 5.46
N ASP A 101 2.42 -19.04 4.22
CA ASP A 101 3.86 -18.89 3.92
C ASP A 101 4.37 -17.50 4.28
N ASN A 102 3.55 -16.46 4.05
CA ASN A 102 3.75 -15.13 4.58
C ASN A 102 2.72 -14.87 5.69
N GLN A 103 3.16 -14.30 6.83
CA GLN A 103 2.26 -13.91 7.92
C GLN A 103 1.70 -12.51 7.74
N GLY A 104 2.49 -11.60 7.16
CA GLY A 104 2.09 -10.26 6.76
C GLY A 104 2.52 -9.95 5.33
N THR A 105 1.88 -9.00 4.69
CA THR A 105 2.24 -8.69 3.31
C THR A 105 1.89 -7.27 2.89
N HIS A 106 2.75 -6.72 2.04
CA HIS A 106 2.48 -5.57 1.19
C HIS A 106 1.44 -5.96 0.14
N MET A 107 0.29 -5.31 0.14
CA MET A 107 -0.82 -5.59 -0.79
C MET A 107 -1.43 -4.29 -1.33
N LEU A 108 -2.02 -4.37 -2.52
CA LEU A 108 -2.96 -3.35 -3.02
C LEU A 108 -4.22 -3.37 -2.14
N ILE A 109 -4.71 -2.23 -1.69
CA ILE A 109 -5.82 -2.14 -0.71
C ILE A 109 -7.07 -2.93 -1.13
N GLY A 110 -7.37 -3.03 -2.42
CA GLY A 110 -8.52 -3.82 -2.91
C GLY A 110 -8.36 -5.33 -2.79
N MET A 111 -7.11 -5.85 -2.66
CA MET A 111 -6.88 -7.30 -2.60
C MET A 111 -7.42 -7.96 -1.33
N PRO A 112 -7.18 -7.43 -0.11
CA PRO A 112 -7.77 -7.99 1.10
C PRO A 112 -9.30 -7.96 1.09
N ILE A 113 -9.90 -6.92 0.51
CA ILE A 113 -11.35 -6.80 0.34
C ILE A 113 -11.86 -7.92 -0.57
N ALA A 114 -11.25 -8.09 -1.74
CA ALA A 114 -11.61 -9.14 -2.70
C ALA A 114 -11.42 -10.55 -2.13
N SER A 115 -10.32 -10.81 -1.42
CA SER A 115 -10.06 -12.10 -0.76
C SER A 115 -11.07 -12.40 0.34
N THR A 116 -11.47 -11.39 1.13
CA THR A 116 -12.48 -11.55 2.17
C THR A 116 -13.83 -11.92 1.60
N MET A 117 -14.17 -11.37 0.44
CA MET A 117 -15.43 -11.65 -0.27
C MET A 117 -15.36 -12.91 -1.16
N GLY A 118 -14.17 -13.43 -1.49
CA GLY A 118 -14.00 -14.53 -2.43
C GLY A 118 -14.24 -14.14 -3.87
N LEU A 119 -13.79 -12.94 -4.30
CA LEU A 119 -14.03 -12.39 -5.64
C LEU A 119 -12.90 -12.75 -6.61
N LEU A 120 -13.24 -12.76 -7.91
CA LEU A 120 -12.26 -12.84 -9.02
C LEU A 120 -11.33 -14.06 -8.93
N GLY A 121 -11.90 -15.22 -8.56
CA GLY A 121 -11.15 -16.47 -8.41
C GLY A 121 -10.22 -16.52 -7.19
N SER A 122 -10.30 -15.51 -6.30
CA SER A 122 -9.60 -15.58 -5.01
C SER A 122 -10.32 -16.57 -4.10
N PRO A 123 -9.61 -17.47 -3.40
CA PRO A 123 -10.20 -18.23 -2.31
C PRO A 123 -10.81 -17.26 -1.29
N LYS A 124 -11.99 -17.60 -0.76
CA LYS A 124 -12.59 -16.80 0.33
C LYS A 124 -11.74 -16.94 1.57
N LYS A 125 -10.89 -15.95 1.82
CA LYS A 125 -10.01 -15.88 2.98
C LYS A 125 -10.20 -14.53 3.65
N PRO A 126 -10.84 -14.47 4.82
CA PRO A 126 -10.99 -13.23 5.57
C PRO A 126 -9.64 -12.60 5.90
N MET A 127 -9.49 -11.33 5.57
CA MET A 127 -8.28 -10.56 5.78
C MET A 127 -8.56 -9.28 6.56
N VAL A 128 -7.54 -8.74 7.21
CA VAL A 128 -7.58 -7.48 7.93
C VAL A 128 -6.49 -6.53 7.46
N ILE A 129 -6.84 -5.25 7.44
CA ILE A 129 -5.95 -4.13 7.14
C ILE A 129 -5.86 -3.25 8.40
N PRO A 130 -4.89 -3.46 9.27
CA PRO A 130 -4.65 -2.58 10.41
C PRO A 130 -3.70 -1.42 10.09
N TRP A 131 -3.09 -1.37 8.87
CA TRP A 131 -2.08 -0.39 8.52
C TRP A 131 -2.06 -0.08 7.03
N LEU A 132 -2.10 1.21 6.66
CA LEU A 132 -1.77 1.66 5.32
C LEU A 132 -0.27 1.96 5.25
N LEU A 133 0.39 1.48 4.18
CA LEU A 133 1.83 1.66 3.98
C LEU A 133 2.16 3.01 3.35
N ASN A 134 1.32 3.48 2.42
CA ASN A 134 1.53 4.76 1.75
C ASN A 134 0.26 5.35 1.16
N ARG A 135 0.37 6.62 0.79
CA ARG A 135 -0.57 7.35 -0.07
C ARG A 135 0.13 7.78 -1.34
N ASN A 136 -0.63 7.94 -2.44
CA ASN A 136 -0.14 8.41 -3.74
C ASN A 136 0.97 7.52 -4.34
N GLY A 137 1.87 8.08 -5.16
CA GLY A 137 3.06 7.40 -5.67
C GLY A 137 2.83 6.50 -6.87
N GLN A 138 1.80 6.82 -7.70
CA GLN A 138 1.46 6.07 -8.91
C GLN A 138 1.14 7.01 -10.06
N ALA A 139 1.14 6.46 -11.26
CA ALA A 139 0.77 7.21 -12.45
C ALA A 139 0.14 6.31 -13.52
N ILE A 140 -0.52 6.96 -14.49
CA ILE A 140 -0.89 6.39 -15.77
C ILE A 140 0.16 6.82 -16.78
N CYS A 141 0.83 5.83 -17.37
CA CYS A 141 1.84 5.99 -18.40
C CYS A 141 1.24 5.60 -19.76
N LEU A 142 1.48 6.42 -20.77
CA LEU A 142 1.07 6.17 -22.15
C LEU A 142 2.31 6.03 -23.04
N LYS A 143 2.17 5.31 -24.17
CA LYS A 143 3.26 5.09 -25.11
C LYS A 143 3.78 6.40 -25.73
N GLN A 144 5.07 6.43 -26.01
CA GLN A 144 5.77 7.62 -26.49
C GLN A 144 5.17 8.22 -27.78
N ASP A 145 4.60 7.40 -28.66
CA ASP A 145 3.95 7.85 -29.91
C ASP A 145 2.78 8.83 -29.70
N TRP A 146 2.24 8.88 -28.51
CA TRP A 146 1.14 9.77 -28.13
C TRP A 146 1.63 11.05 -27.43
N ASN A 147 2.92 11.17 -27.19
CA ASN A 147 3.51 12.38 -26.63
C ASN A 147 3.20 13.59 -27.52
N GLY A 148 2.80 14.70 -26.92
CA GLY A 148 2.34 15.91 -27.59
C GLY A 148 0.92 15.84 -28.16
N LYS A 149 0.28 14.67 -28.23
CA LYS A 149 -1.10 14.47 -28.70
C LYS A 149 -2.10 14.29 -27.55
N ILE A 150 -1.66 13.65 -26.49
CA ILE A 150 -2.43 13.42 -25.27
C ILE A 150 -1.61 13.99 -24.11
N LYS A 151 -2.29 14.68 -23.21
CA LYS A 151 -1.72 15.12 -21.92
C LYS A 151 -2.41 14.34 -20.80
N ASP A 152 -3.18 15.01 -19.97
CA ASP A 152 -3.87 14.50 -18.78
C ASP A 152 -5.38 14.31 -18.97
N ASP A 153 -5.97 14.80 -20.06
CA ASP A 153 -7.38 14.61 -20.38
C ASP A 153 -7.64 13.24 -21.03
N PRO A 154 -8.35 12.31 -20.36
CA PRO A 154 -8.68 11.01 -20.92
C PRO A 154 -9.56 11.06 -22.18
N LYS A 155 -10.30 12.16 -22.40
CA LYS A 155 -11.12 12.35 -23.61
C LYS A 155 -10.27 12.39 -24.88
N ALA A 156 -9.02 12.86 -24.78
CA ALA A 156 -8.07 12.88 -25.88
C ALA A 156 -7.66 11.47 -26.37
N ILE A 157 -7.92 10.41 -25.58
CA ILE A 157 -7.67 9.02 -25.96
C ILE A 157 -8.78 8.49 -26.90
N ARG A 158 -10.01 9.01 -26.80
CA ARG A 158 -11.18 8.50 -27.51
C ARG A 158 -10.99 8.35 -29.02
N PRO A 159 -10.44 9.32 -29.77
CA PRO A 159 -10.22 9.17 -31.23
C PRO A 159 -9.29 8.00 -31.59
N PHE A 160 -8.29 7.72 -30.74
CA PHE A 160 -7.38 6.59 -30.94
C PHE A 160 -8.09 5.27 -30.70
N VAL A 161 -8.97 5.18 -29.70
CA VAL A 161 -9.80 4.00 -29.42
C VAL A 161 -10.73 3.73 -30.61
N ASP A 162 -11.45 4.74 -31.10
CA ASP A 162 -12.39 4.58 -32.20
C ASP A 162 -11.70 4.13 -33.48
N LYS A 163 -10.52 4.72 -33.79
CA LYS A 163 -9.71 4.31 -34.94
C LYS A 163 -9.26 2.85 -34.81
N ALA A 164 -8.73 2.43 -33.67
CA ALA A 164 -8.24 1.08 -33.42
C ALA A 164 -9.39 0.05 -33.53
N ARG A 165 -10.55 0.36 -32.95
CA ARG A 165 -11.74 -0.49 -33.05
C ARG A 165 -12.26 -0.65 -34.49
N ALA A 166 -12.24 0.44 -35.25
CA ALA A 166 -12.64 0.39 -36.67
C ALA A 166 -11.73 -0.53 -37.52
N LEU A 167 -10.47 -0.69 -37.07
CA LEU A 167 -9.51 -1.62 -37.70
C LEU A 167 -9.61 -3.06 -37.17
N GLY A 168 -10.45 -3.31 -36.15
CA GLY A 168 -10.54 -4.61 -35.47
C GLY A 168 -9.38 -4.90 -34.52
N GLU A 169 -8.55 -3.89 -34.18
CA GLU A 169 -7.36 -4.01 -33.35
C GLU A 169 -7.51 -3.12 -32.10
N PRO A 170 -8.32 -3.52 -31.10
CA PRO A 170 -8.57 -2.68 -29.94
C PRO A 170 -7.28 -2.36 -29.20
N LEU A 171 -7.16 -1.11 -28.73
CA LEU A 171 -6.03 -0.68 -27.91
C LEU A 171 -5.90 -1.55 -26.66
N THR A 172 -4.67 -1.76 -26.22
CA THR A 172 -4.36 -2.57 -25.04
C THR A 172 -3.80 -1.68 -23.94
N PHE A 173 -4.45 -1.72 -22.78
CA PHE A 173 -3.96 -1.11 -21.55
C PHE A 173 -3.62 -2.17 -20.51
N ALA A 174 -2.68 -1.87 -19.60
CA ALA A 174 -2.31 -2.81 -18.57
C ALA A 174 -2.56 -2.27 -17.16
N MET A 175 -2.92 -3.19 -16.30
CA MET A 175 -3.02 -3.04 -14.85
C MET A 175 -2.17 -4.11 -14.17
N THR A 176 -1.97 -4.02 -12.86
CA THR A 176 -1.13 -5.00 -12.15
C THR A 176 -1.92 -6.16 -11.55
N PHE A 177 -3.18 -5.93 -11.16
CA PHE A 177 -4.08 -6.96 -10.64
C PHE A 177 -5.53 -6.47 -10.61
N PRO A 178 -6.54 -7.28 -10.97
CA PRO A 178 -7.92 -6.81 -11.17
C PRO A 178 -8.58 -6.08 -10.01
N PRO A 179 -8.53 -6.54 -8.73
CA PRO A 179 -9.13 -5.82 -7.61
C PRO A 179 -8.24 -4.68 -7.06
N GLY A 180 -7.05 -4.49 -7.66
CA GLY A 180 -6.05 -3.56 -7.13
C GLY A 180 -6.28 -2.11 -7.55
N THR A 181 -5.54 -1.21 -6.91
CA THR A 181 -5.57 0.24 -7.15
C THR A 181 -5.30 0.61 -8.59
N HIS A 182 -4.25 0.05 -9.19
CA HIS A 182 -3.88 0.32 -10.58
C HIS A 182 -4.99 0.00 -11.58
N ALA A 183 -5.76 -1.06 -11.31
CA ALA A 183 -6.93 -1.41 -12.12
C ALA A 183 -8.06 -0.38 -11.93
N MET A 184 -8.28 0.08 -10.70
CA MET A 184 -9.31 1.08 -10.41
C MET A 184 -8.96 2.43 -11.05
N TRP A 185 -7.70 2.86 -10.96
CA TRP A 185 -7.27 4.11 -11.59
C TRP A 185 -7.35 4.07 -13.10
N MET A 186 -6.89 2.99 -13.73
CA MET A 186 -6.98 2.84 -15.19
C MET A 186 -8.44 2.82 -15.65
N ARG A 187 -9.30 2.05 -14.97
CA ARG A 187 -10.74 1.99 -15.29
C ARG A 187 -11.42 3.33 -15.09
N TYR A 188 -11.14 4.00 -13.97
CA TYR A 188 -11.76 5.29 -13.65
C TYR A 188 -11.35 6.37 -14.66
N TYR A 189 -10.05 6.45 -14.96
CA TYR A 189 -9.48 7.41 -15.92
C TYR A 189 -10.08 7.23 -17.32
N LEU A 190 -10.05 6.01 -17.86
CA LEU A 190 -10.62 5.72 -19.19
C LEU A 190 -12.13 6.01 -19.24
N ALA A 191 -12.86 5.64 -18.19
CA ALA A 191 -14.30 5.87 -18.12
C ALA A 191 -14.68 7.35 -18.05
N ALA A 192 -13.87 8.20 -17.40
CA ALA A 192 -14.05 9.65 -17.41
C ALA A 192 -13.86 10.25 -18.81
N GLY A 193 -13.08 9.58 -19.67
CA GLY A 193 -12.98 9.88 -21.11
C GLY A 193 -14.08 9.24 -21.97
N GLY A 194 -15.10 8.62 -21.37
CA GLY A 194 -16.18 7.94 -22.08
C GLY A 194 -15.78 6.60 -22.71
N ILE A 195 -14.62 6.04 -22.31
CA ILE A 195 -14.09 4.76 -22.80
C ILE A 195 -14.49 3.65 -21.85
N ASN A 196 -15.20 2.63 -22.33
CA ASN A 196 -15.56 1.48 -21.52
C ASN A 196 -14.40 0.48 -21.43
N PRO A 197 -13.78 0.30 -20.24
CA PRO A 197 -12.69 -0.66 -20.06
C PRO A 197 -13.17 -2.12 -19.91
N GLY A 198 -14.46 -2.39 -20.10
CA GLY A 198 -15.07 -3.69 -19.87
C GLY A 198 -15.37 -3.97 -18.39
N ASP A 199 -16.13 -5.04 -18.18
CA ASP A 199 -16.33 -5.61 -16.85
C ASP A 199 -15.14 -6.47 -16.41
N ALA A 200 -15.24 -7.05 -15.21
CA ALA A 200 -14.20 -7.94 -14.68
C ALA A 200 -14.02 -9.25 -15.48
N SER A 201 -15.03 -9.65 -16.24
CA SER A 201 -15.02 -10.84 -17.10
C SER A 201 -14.66 -10.53 -18.56
N GLY A 202 -14.34 -9.27 -18.89
CA GLY A 202 -13.97 -8.85 -20.25
C GLY A 202 -15.13 -8.60 -21.19
N GLY A 203 -16.39 -8.48 -20.68
CA GLY A 203 -17.58 -8.17 -21.51
C GLY A 203 -17.54 -6.75 -22.05
N LYS A 204 -18.26 -6.52 -23.16
CA LYS A 204 -18.41 -5.27 -23.94
C LYS A 204 -17.41 -4.15 -23.59
N ALA A 205 -16.17 -4.28 -24.06
CA ALA A 205 -15.11 -3.33 -23.82
C ALA A 205 -14.78 -2.54 -25.10
N ASP A 206 -14.37 -1.28 -24.93
CA ASP A 206 -13.80 -0.47 -26.01
C ASP A 206 -12.30 -0.76 -26.21
N ILE A 207 -11.67 -1.36 -25.22
CA ILE A 207 -10.23 -1.64 -25.16
C ILE A 207 -9.98 -3.02 -24.52
N SER A 208 -8.78 -3.53 -24.68
CA SER A 208 -8.29 -4.70 -23.92
C SER A 208 -7.58 -4.23 -22.66
N LEU A 209 -7.99 -4.73 -21.49
CA LEU A 209 -7.33 -4.41 -20.21
C LEU A 209 -6.67 -5.69 -19.65
N ILE A 210 -5.34 -5.76 -19.73
CA ILE A 210 -4.56 -6.94 -19.39
C ILE A 210 -3.84 -6.80 -18.05
N THR A 211 -3.46 -7.94 -17.45
CA THR A 211 -2.68 -7.97 -16.21
C THR A 211 -1.20 -8.21 -16.50
N ILE A 212 -0.34 -7.28 -16.09
CA ILE A 212 1.12 -7.38 -16.22
C ILE A 212 1.77 -7.13 -14.86
N PRO A 213 2.73 -7.96 -14.42
CA PRO A 213 3.52 -7.69 -13.21
C PRO A 213 4.31 -6.38 -13.32
N PRO A 214 4.40 -5.57 -12.23
CA PRO A 214 5.04 -4.26 -12.27
C PRO A 214 6.42 -4.22 -12.94
N PRO A 215 7.38 -5.12 -12.65
CA PRO A 215 8.71 -5.07 -13.28
C PRO A 215 8.72 -5.36 -14.79
N GLN A 216 7.63 -5.88 -15.33
CA GLN A 216 7.51 -6.23 -16.74
C GLN A 216 6.82 -5.14 -17.58
N MET A 217 6.26 -4.09 -16.95
CA MET A 217 5.49 -3.05 -17.65
C MET A 217 6.30 -2.36 -18.74
N VAL A 218 7.49 -1.86 -18.40
CA VAL A 218 8.34 -1.10 -19.34
C VAL A 218 8.77 -1.96 -20.53
N ALA A 219 9.19 -3.20 -20.29
CA ALA A 219 9.61 -4.12 -21.35
C ALA A 219 8.45 -4.47 -22.32
N ASN A 220 7.25 -4.70 -21.79
CA ASN A 220 6.06 -4.98 -22.61
C ASN A 220 5.61 -3.76 -23.43
N MET A 221 5.71 -2.53 -22.87
CA MET A 221 5.44 -1.32 -23.64
C MET A 221 6.48 -1.11 -24.74
N LYS A 222 7.77 -1.33 -24.45
CA LYS A 222 8.87 -1.19 -25.41
C LYS A 222 8.70 -2.07 -26.66
N ILE A 223 8.16 -3.26 -26.51
CA ILE A 223 7.88 -4.19 -27.64
C ILE A 223 6.47 -4.03 -28.23
N GLY A 224 5.76 -2.95 -27.87
CA GLY A 224 4.46 -2.60 -28.45
C GLY A 224 3.28 -3.48 -28.01
N LYS A 225 3.37 -4.24 -26.93
CA LYS A 225 2.28 -5.09 -26.43
C LYS A 225 1.18 -4.31 -25.72
N MET A 226 1.37 -3.03 -25.44
CA MET A 226 0.37 -2.18 -24.80
C MET A 226 0.56 -0.71 -25.16
N ASP A 227 -0.53 0.04 -25.09
CA ASP A 227 -0.60 1.47 -25.41
C ASP A 227 -0.48 2.34 -24.17
N GLY A 228 -0.76 1.79 -22.99
CA GLY A 228 -0.62 2.45 -21.72
C GLY A 228 -0.78 1.50 -20.54
N TYR A 229 -0.41 1.95 -19.35
CA TYR A 229 -0.55 1.18 -18.12
C TYR A 229 -0.67 2.08 -16.89
N CYS A 230 -1.22 1.54 -15.82
CA CYS A 230 -1.14 2.12 -14.48
C CYS A 230 -0.31 1.23 -13.57
N VAL A 231 0.63 1.82 -12.85
CA VAL A 231 1.54 1.12 -11.93
C VAL A 231 2.08 2.08 -10.87
N GLY A 232 2.62 1.57 -9.77
CA GLY A 232 3.41 2.35 -8.81
C GLY A 232 4.84 2.57 -9.27
N ASP A 233 5.53 3.50 -8.60
CA ASP A 233 6.95 3.73 -8.83
C ASP A 233 7.80 2.46 -8.53
N PRO A 234 8.93 2.30 -9.27
CA PRO A 234 9.56 3.30 -10.17
C PRO A 234 9.25 3.09 -11.67
N TRP A 235 8.28 2.27 -12.04
CA TRP A 235 8.15 1.75 -13.39
C TRP A 235 7.68 2.77 -14.42
N HIS A 236 6.92 3.81 -14.03
CA HIS A 236 6.63 4.91 -14.94
C HIS A 236 7.81 5.88 -15.08
N ALA A 237 8.58 6.16 -14.01
CA ALA A 237 9.82 6.92 -14.12
C ALA A 237 10.86 6.19 -15.00
N ARG A 238 10.91 4.85 -14.91
CA ARG A 238 11.75 4.01 -15.77
C ARG A 238 11.33 4.07 -17.23
N ALA A 239 10.03 4.10 -17.55
CA ALA A 239 9.57 4.23 -18.94
C ALA A 239 9.99 5.57 -19.57
N ILE A 240 10.01 6.64 -18.78
CA ILE A 240 10.48 7.95 -19.21
C ILE A 240 12.00 7.91 -19.46
N ALA A 241 12.76 7.36 -18.52
CA ALA A 241 14.21 7.21 -18.67
C ALA A 241 14.59 6.38 -19.91
N ASP A 242 13.85 5.32 -20.19
CA ASP A 242 14.04 4.45 -21.37
C ASP A 242 13.40 5.05 -22.66
N LYS A 243 12.74 6.22 -22.58
CA LYS A 243 12.08 6.90 -23.71
C LYS A 243 11.02 6.05 -24.42
N VAL A 244 10.33 5.19 -23.70
CA VAL A 244 9.27 4.31 -24.25
C VAL A 244 7.86 4.79 -23.93
N GLY A 245 7.72 5.71 -22.99
CA GLY A 245 6.44 6.27 -22.58
C GLY A 245 6.59 7.55 -21.79
N PHE A 246 5.47 8.21 -21.55
CA PHE A 246 5.38 9.43 -20.75
C PHE A 246 4.24 9.30 -19.73
N THR A 247 4.32 10.05 -18.63
CA THR A 247 3.26 10.12 -17.62
C THR A 247 2.14 11.03 -18.12
N SER A 248 0.95 10.47 -18.33
CA SER A 248 -0.24 11.26 -18.66
C SER A 248 -0.73 12.02 -17.43
N ILE A 249 -1.04 11.28 -16.35
CA ILE A 249 -1.58 11.83 -15.11
C ILE A 249 -1.01 11.08 -13.90
N LEU A 250 -0.78 11.78 -12.80
CA LEU A 250 -0.51 11.17 -11.51
C LEU A 250 -1.82 10.72 -10.86
N THR A 251 -1.82 9.63 -10.14
CA THR A 251 -3.06 9.16 -9.49
C THR A 251 -3.52 10.08 -8.36
N GLU A 252 -2.61 10.86 -7.77
CA GLU A 252 -2.96 11.92 -6.82
C GLU A 252 -3.80 13.04 -7.44
N ASP A 253 -3.64 13.27 -8.77
CA ASP A 253 -4.47 14.23 -9.50
C ASP A 253 -5.87 13.63 -9.77
N ILE A 254 -6.03 12.30 -9.77
CA ILE A 254 -7.34 11.61 -9.85
C ILE A 254 -8.07 11.68 -8.51
N TRP A 255 -7.37 11.37 -7.42
CA TRP A 255 -7.87 11.46 -6.05
C TRP A 255 -6.72 11.88 -5.11
N PRO A 256 -6.71 13.15 -4.66
CA PRO A 256 -5.65 13.66 -3.79
C PRO A 256 -5.52 12.87 -2.48
N ASN A 257 -4.30 12.48 -2.14
CA ASN A 257 -3.97 11.70 -0.94
C ASN A 257 -4.70 10.35 -0.86
N HIS A 258 -4.97 9.72 -2.01
CA HIS A 258 -5.64 8.41 -2.03
C HIS A 258 -4.83 7.34 -1.29
N PRO A 259 -5.50 6.37 -0.63
CA PRO A 259 -4.82 5.21 -0.05
C PRO A 259 -4.29 4.30 -1.16
N GLU A 260 -3.18 3.62 -0.88
CA GLU A 260 -2.53 2.80 -1.90
C GLU A 260 -2.21 1.39 -1.41
N LYS A 261 -1.07 1.20 -0.77
CA LYS A 261 -0.68 -0.09 -0.25
C LYS A 261 -1.02 -0.24 1.22
N VAL A 262 -1.18 -1.48 1.60
CA VAL A 262 -1.51 -1.85 2.97
C VAL A 262 -0.56 -2.94 3.46
N CYS A 263 -0.32 -2.98 4.76
CA CYS A 263 0.18 -4.17 5.43
C CYS A 263 -1.04 -4.98 5.90
N ALA A 264 -1.26 -6.11 5.24
CA ALA A 264 -2.41 -6.97 5.50
C ALA A 264 -2.00 -8.27 6.18
N PHE A 265 -2.93 -8.82 6.96
CA PHE A 265 -2.83 -10.12 7.62
C PHE A 265 -4.10 -10.92 7.36
N THR A 266 -4.05 -12.26 7.48
CA THR A 266 -5.31 -13.02 7.56
C THR A 266 -6.00 -12.70 8.88
N ALA A 267 -7.34 -12.67 8.89
CA ALA A 267 -8.11 -12.45 10.12
C ALA A 267 -7.80 -13.52 11.19
N GLU A 268 -7.56 -14.76 10.74
CA GLU A 268 -7.15 -15.86 11.60
C GLU A 268 -5.81 -15.58 12.30
N PHE A 269 -4.79 -15.16 11.52
CA PHE A 269 -3.48 -14.85 12.09
C PHE A 269 -3.57 -13.67 13.07
N ALA A 270 -4.25 -12.60 12.70
CA ALA A 270 -4.39 -11.42 13.55
C ALA A 270 -5.15 -11.73 14.85
N GLY A 271 -6.19 -12.58 14.79
CA GLY A 271 -6.93 -13.01 15.97
C GLY A 271 -6.14 -13.91 16.91
N LYS A 272 -5.26 -14.76 16.37
CA LYS A 272 -4.40 -15.64 17.16
C LYS A 272 -3.14 -14.95 17.70
N ASN A 273 -2.69 -13.88 17.06
CA ASN A 273 -1.41 -13.21 17.35
C ASN A 273 -1.55 -11.69 17.48
N PRO A 274 -2.47 -11.18 18.33
CA PRO A 274 -2.73 -9.74 18.41
C PRO A 274 -1.53 -8.91 18.88
N LYS A 275 -0.70 -9.41 19.79
CA LYS A 275 0.50 -8.72 20.26
C LYS A 275 1.58 -8.68 19.17
N THR A 276 1.72 -9.76 18.39
CA THR A 276 2.62 -9.83 17.25
C THR A 276 2.24 -8.80 16.19
N VAL A 277 0.94 -8.70 15.85
CA VAL A 277 0.45 -7.69 14.90
C VAL A 277 0.75 -6.29 15.43
N LYS A 278 0.44 -5.97 16.69
CA LYS A 278 0.75 -4.66 17.29
C LYS A 278 2.24 -4.35 17.28
N ALA A 279 3.10 -5.33 17.57
CA ALA A 279 4.55 -5.18 17.46
C ALA A 279 5.00 -4.81 16.04
N CYS A 280 4.41 -5.45 15.02
CA CYS A 280 4.66 -5.11 13.62
C CYS A 280 4.22 -3.66 13.31
N LEU A 281 3.03 -3.23 13.77
CA LEU A 281 2.53 -1.87 13.53
C LEU A 281 3.42 -0.81 14.18
N LYS A 282 3.94 -1.06 15.39
CA LYS A 282 4.90 -0.15 16.05
C LYS A 282 6.19 0.00 15.25
N ALA A 283 6.73 -1.09 14.71
CA ALA A 283 7.90 -1.05 13.83
C ALA A 283 7.63 -0.30 12.52
N LEU A 284 6.47 -0.52 11.92
CA LEU A 284 6.05 0.18 10.70
C LEU A 284 5.83 1.67 10.95
N HIS A 285 5.32 2.06 12.11
CA HIS A 285 5.17 3.46 12.49
C HIS A 285 6.51 4.20 12.48
N GLU A 286 7.54 3.64 13.14
CA GLU A 286 8.87 4.25 13.16
C GLU A 286 9.49 4.30 11.75
N ALA A 287 9.36 3.22 10.97
CA ALA A 287 9.85 3.18 9.60
C ALA A 287 9.16 4.24 8.72
N SER A 288 7.83 4.36 8.82
CA SER A 288 7.05 5.32 8.05
C SER A 288 7.39 6.77 8.39
N ALA A 289 7.54 7.09 9.69
CA ALA A 289 7.97 8.41 10.15
C ALA A 289 9.39 8.76 9.69
N TRP A 290 10.31 7.79 9.70
CA TRP A 290 11.66 7.96 9.18
C TRP A 290 11.66 8.21 7.67
N LEU A 291 10.80 7.53 6.92
CA LEU A 291 10.68 7.65 5.47
C LEU A 291 10.15 9.02 5.02
N ASP A 292 9.31 9.70 5.78
CA ASP A 292 8.79 11.02 5.41
C ASP A 292 9.77 12.18 5.67
N GLN A 293 10.90 11.89 6.32
CA GLN A 293 12.02 12.83 6.41
C GLN A 293 12.80 12.81 5.09
N LEU A 294 12.75 13.90 4.32
CA LEU A 294 13.36 13.98 2.99
C LEU A 294 14.86 13.68 2.98
N ASP A 295 15.57 14.03 4.06
CA ASP A 295 17.02 13.75 4.23
C ASP A 295 17.33 12.25 4.28
N ASN A 296 16.34 11.40 4.60
CA ASN A 296 16.50 9.95 4.64
C ASN A 296 16.22 9.29 3.28
N ARG A 297 15.68 10.01 2.29
CA ARG A 297 15.33 9.47 0.97
C ARG A 297 16.55 8.87 0.21
N PRO A 298 17.76 9.45 0.27
CA PRO A 298 18.93 8.83 -0.34
C PRO A 298 19.25 7.45 0.26
N GLU A 299 19.26 7.32 1.61
CA GLU A 299 19.47 6.04 2.29
C GLU A 299 18.33 5.04 1.97
N GLN A 300 17.09 5.50 1.95
CA GLN A 300 15.96 4.68 1.49
C GLN A 300 16.24 4.09 0.12
N CYS A 301 16.67 4.92 -0.84
CA CYS A 301 16.96 4.47 -2.21
C CYS A 301 18.13 3.48 -2.27
N ASP A 302 19.19 3.70 -1.50
CA ASP A 302 20.33 2.77 -1.43
C ASP A 302 19.92 1.38 -0.92
N ILE A 303 18.92 1.34 -0.05
CA ILE A 303 18.38 0.08 0.48
C ILE A 303 17.43 -0.57 -0.53
N VAL A 304 16.38 0.14 -0.96
CA VAL A 304 15.31 -0.49 -1.73
C VAL A 304 15.67 -0.76 -3.19
N SER A 305 16.66 -0.07 -3.76
CA SER A 305 17.13 -0.30 -5.15
C SER A 305 17.83 -1.64 -5.35
N ARG A 306 18.28 -2.28 -4.27
CA ARG A 306 19.01 -3.55 -4.32
C ARG A 306 18.23 -4.63 -5.07
N ALA A 307 18.95 -5.58 -5.69
CA ALA A 307 18.38 -6.70 -6.44
C ALA A 307 17.40 -7.55 -5.60
N THR A 308 17.64 -7.63 -4.29
CA THR A 308 16.77 -8.32 -3.34
C THR A 308 15.36 -7.71 -3.28
N TYR A 309 15.24 -6.40 -3.49
CA TYR A 309 13.99 -5.65 -3.39
C TYR A 309 13.48 -5.20 -4.75
N ILE A 310 13.70 -3.95 -5.15
CA ILE A 310 13.11 -3.41 -6.39
C ILE A 310 13.91 -3.81 -7.61
N ASN A 311 15.25 -3.82 -7.52
CA ASN A 311 16.15 -4.06 -8.65
C ASN A 311 15.95 -3.00 -9.76
N CYS A 312 16.01 -1.74 -9.38
CA CYS A 312 15.96 -0.59 -10.28
C CYS A 312 17.01 0.43 -9.87
N ASP A 313 17.50 1.18 -10.84
CA ASP A 313 18.49 2.24 -10.63
C ASP A 313 17.98 3.22 -9.55
N LYS A 314 18.85 3.50 -8.57
CA LYS A 314 18.51 4.35 -7.43
C LYS A 314 18.16 5.79 -7.83
N ASP A 315 18.79 6.34 -8.88
CA ASP A 315 18.56 7.73 -9.30
C ASP A 315 17.15 7.88 -9.91
N ILE A 316 16.65 6.83 -10.58
CA ILE A 316 15.26 6.78 -11.06
C ILE A 316 14.27 6.80 -9.89
N ILE A 317 14.55 6.06 -8.82
CA ILE A 317 13.72 6.02 -7.62
C ILE A 317 13.82 7.35 -6.85
N LEU A 318 15.03 7.85 -6.64
CA LEU A 318 15.30 9.01 -5.80
C LEU A 318 14.64 10.29 -6.32
N GLY A 319 14.69 10.52 -7.62
CA GLY A 319 14.08 11.70 -8.23
C GLY A 319 12.61 11.85 -7.83
N ARG A 320 11.84 10.80 -7.97
CA ARG A 320 10.40 10.75 -7.59
C ARG A 320 10.20 10.92 -6.09
N LEU A 321 10.99 10.25 -5.27
CA LEU A 321 10.88 10.35 -3.81
C LEU A 321 11.25 11.74 -3.28
N LEU A 322 12.10 12.49 -3.96
CA LEU A 322 12.36 13.90 -3.68
C LEU A 322 11.31 14.84 -4.28
N GLY A 323 10.24 14.30 -4.86
CA GLY A 323 9.15 15.04 -5.47
C GLY A 323 9.49 15.67 -6.81
N LYS A 324 10.59 15.32 -7.45
CA LYS A 324 10.94 15.78 -8.80
C LYS A 324 10.22 14.93 -9.83
N VAL A 325 9.03 15.37 -10.21
CA VAL A 325 8.20 14.66 -11.18
C VAL A 325 8.48 15.20 -12.58
N ASP A 326 9.16 14.42 -13.38
CA ASP A 326 9.26 14.58 -14.84
C ASP A 326 8.16 13.72 -15.47
N TYR A 327 7.32 14.32 -16.33
CA TYR A 327 6.25 13.63 -17.03
C TYR A 327 6.75 12.98 -18.35
N GLY A 328 7.95 13.30 -18.82
CA GLY A 328 8.51 12.80 -20.08
C GLY A 328 7.93 13.43 -21.34
N ASP A 329 7.12 14.47 -21.19
CA ASP A 329 6.48 15.25 -22.27
C ASP A 329 6.80 16.75 -22.20
N GLY A 330 7.80 17.12 -21.42
CA GLY A 330 8.21 18.49 -21.16
C GLY A 330 7.54 19.13 -19.93
N ARG A 331 6.49 18.51 -19.36
CA ARG A 331 5.93 18.93 -18.08
C ARG A 331 6.82 18.45 -16.94
N THR A 332 6.98 19.30 -15.94
CA THR A 332 7.63 18.96 -14.67
C THR A 332 6.81 19.49 -13.49
N LYS A 333 6.87 18.81 -12.35
CA LYS A 333 6.19 19.24 -11.12
C LYS A 333 7.13 18.98 -9.93
N GLN A 334 7.24 19.95 -9.03
CA GLN A 334 7.85 19.71 -7.74
C GLN A 334 6.74 19.38 -6.74
N ASN A 335 6.77 18.16 -6.23
CA ASN A 335 5.76 17.65 -5.32
C ASN A 335 6.40 16.81 -4.18
N PRO A 336 6.75 17.44 -3.05
CA PRO A 336 7.34 16.72 -1.93
C PRO A 336 6.40 15.67 -1.33
N ASN A 337 5.10 15.78 -1.59
CA ASN A 337 4.06 14.82 -1.15
C ASN A 337 3.71 13.77 -2.22
N TYR A 338 4.57 13.61 -3.22
CA TYR A 338 4.38 12.63 -4.28
C TYR A 338 4.13 11.21 -3.73
N MET A 339 4.86 10.82 -2.69
CA MET A 339 4.62 9.59 -1.93
C MET A 339 4.74 9.88 -0.44
N ILE A 340 3.65 9.61 0.30
CA ILE A 340 3.52 9.87 1.74
C ILE A 340 3.49 8.53 2.46
N PHE A 341 4.27 8.39 3.53
CA PHE A 341 4.36 7.15 4.31
C PHE A 341 3.80 7.26 5.73
N SER A 342 3.75 8.47 6.31
CA SER A 342 3.31 8.71 7.69
C SER A 342 2.42 9.92 7.85
N GLU A 343 2.78 11.03 7.19
CA GLU A 343 2.05 12.29 7.34
C GLU A 343 0.59 12.20 6.90
N ARG A 344 -0.21 13.22 7.27
CA ARG A 344 -1.62 13.36 6.86
C ARG A 344 -2.48 12.15 7.22
N ASN A 345 -2.25 11.58 8.41
CA ASN A 345 -2.97 10.38 8.87
C ASN A 345 -2.86 9.20 7.87
N CYS A 346 -1.69 9.07 7.20
CA CYS A 346 -1.48 8.10 6.12
C CYS A 346 -1.81 6.68 6.55
N ASN A 347 -1.31 6.30 7.73
CA ASN A 347 -1.32 4.90 8.15
C ASN A 347 -2.65 4.43 8.75
N TYR A 348 -3.58 5.35 9.02
CA TYR A 348 -4.88 5.03 9.62
C TYR A 348 -5.77 4.29 8.61
N PRO A 349 -6.30 3.10 8.93
CA PRO A 349 -7.11 2.29 8.02
C PRO A 349 -8.59 2.76 8.04
N GLN A 350 -8.90 3.80 7.28
CA GLN A 350 -10.26 4.39 7.20
C GLN A 350 -11.26 3.41 6.59
N PRO A 351 -12.38 3.07 7.27
CA PRO A 351 -13.45 2.25 6.69
C PRO A 351 -14.02 2.85 5.39
N ALA A 352 -14.06 4.17 5.28
CA ALA A 352 -14.50 4.89 4.09
C ALA A 352 -13.76 4.46 2.80
N TYR A 353 -12.49 4.08 2.90
CA TYR A 353 -11.74 3.60 1.74
C TYR A 353 -12.27 2.27 1.22
N ALA A 354 -12.55 1.31 2.10
CA ALA A 354 -13.14 0.04 1.68
C ALA A 354 -14.53 0.24 1.07
N LYS A 355 -15.33 1.17 1.58
CA LYS A 355 -16.64 1.53 1.01
C LYS A 355 -16.48 2.01 -0.45
N TRP A 356 -15.50 2.90 -0.72
CA TRP A 356 -15.24 3.34 -2.09
C TRP A 356 -14.82 2.17 -2.99
N TRP A 357 -13.93 1.29 -2.52
CA TRP A 357 -13.53 0.10 -3.29
C TRP A 357 -14.70 -0.81 -3.62
N LEU A 358 -15.60 -1.03 -2.67
CA LEU A 358 -16.82 -1.83 -2.88
C LEU A 358 -17.75 -1.19 -3.92
N THR A 359 -17.88 0.15 -3.95
CA THR A 359 -18.66 0.83 -5.01
C THR A 359 -18.01 0.63 -6.39
N GLN A 360 -16.69 0.64 -6.48
CA GLN A 360 -15.99 0.37 -7.73
C GLN A 360 -16.10 -1.13 -8.13
N PHE A 361 -16.00 -2.06 -7.17
CA PHE A 361 -16.25 -3.48 -7.47
C PHE A 361 -17.67 -3.71 -8.01
N ARG A 362 -18.65 -3.00 -7.45
CA ARG A 362 -20.03 -3.00 -7.94
C ARG A 362 -20.12 -2.40 -9.35
N ARG A 363 -19.56 -1.22 -9.54
CA ARG A 363 -19.54 -0.51 -10.84
C ARG A 363 -18.93 -1.35 -11.96
N TRP A 364 -17.89 -2.10 -11.69
CA TRP A 364 -17.14 -2.88 -12.68
C TRP A 364 -17.59 -4.33 -12.78
N GLY A 365 -18.72 -4.70 -12.17
CA GLY A 365 -19.27 -6.06 -12.25
C GLY A 365 -18.39 -7.13 -11.58
N MET A 366 -17.51 -6.73 -10.66
CA MET A 366 -16.70 -7.68 -9.87
C MET A 366 -17.53 -8.35 -8.78
N VAL A 367 -18.58 -7.71 -8.34
CA VAL A 367 -19.59 -8.23 -7.43
C VAL A 367 -20.97 -8.12 -8.07
N THR A 368 -21.78 -9.17 -7.97
CA THR A 368 -23.15 -9.20 -8.44
C THR A 368 -24.08 -8.75 -7.29
N GLY A 369 -25.06 -7.88 -7.61
CA GLY A 369 -25.95 -7.30 -6.61
C GLY A 369 -25.27 -6.28 -5.71
N LYS A 370 -26.02 -5.82 -4.70
CA LYS A 370 -25.56 -4.83 -3.71
C LYS A 370 -24.66 -5.52 -2.67
N PRO A 371 -23.38 -5.14 -2.53
CA PRO A 371 -22.55 -5.68 -1.47
C PRO A 371 -22.93 -5.11 -0.10
N ASP A 372 -22.59 -5.83 0.97
CA ASP A 372 -22.65 -5.29 2.34
C ASP A 372 -21.49 -4.31 2.56
N TYR A 373 -21.72 -3.04 2.18
CA TYR A 373 -20.72 -1.98 2.25
C TYR A 373 -20.16 -1.77 3.67
N GLU A 374 -21.05 -1.77 4.67
CA GLU A 374 -20.67 -1.52 6.06
C GLU A 374 -20.00 -2.73 6.72
N GLY A 375 -20.59 -3.91 6.56
CA GLY A 375 -20.09 -5.12 7.18
C GLY A 375 -18.71 -5.51 6.63
N VAL A 376 -18.51 -5.46 5.30
CA VAL A 376 -17.21 -5.76 4.69
C VAL A 376 -16.18 -4.70 5.08
N ALA A 377 -16.52 -3.41 5.06
CA ALA A 377 -15.61 -2.35 5.47
C ALA A 377 -15.13 -2.53 6.92
N LYS A 378 -16.04 -2.80 7.86
CA LYS A 378 -15.71 -3.06 9.27
C LYS A 378 -14.90 -4.33 9.47
N GLN A 379 -15.17 -5.36 8.69
CA GLN A 379 -14.46 -6.62 8.77
C GLN A 379 -12.99 -6.48 8.32
N VAL A 380 -12.76 -5.73 7.25
CA VAL A 380 -11.44 -5.63 6.62
C VAL A 380 -10.61 -4.50 7.20
N MET A 381 -11.17 -3.29 7.33
CA MET A 381 -10.45 -2.13 7.87
C MET A 381 -10.51 -2.17 9.40
N ARG A 382 -9.34 -2.20 10.04
CA ARG A 382 -9.25 -2.44 11.49
C ARG A 382 -8.57 -1.27 12.22
N PRO A 383 -9.25 -0.11 12.28
CA PRO A 383 -8.76 1.02 13.05
C PRO A 383 -8.63 0.73 14.55
N ASP A 384 -9.40 -0.21 15.09
CA ASP A 384 -9.29 -0.67 16.47
C ASP A 384 -7.89 -1.24 16.78
N ILE A 385 -7.38 -2.17 15.94
CA ILE A 385 -6.03 -2.73 16.08
C ILE A 385 -4.95 -1.63 15.94
N TYR A 386 -5.15 -0.72 14.98
CA TYR A 386 -4.26 0.43 14.78
C TYR A 386 -4.18 1.29 16.05
N LEU A 387 -5.33 1.74 16.57
CA LEU A 387 -5.41 2.63 17.73
C LEU A 387 -4.82 1.99 18.99
N GLU A 388 -5.07 0.70 19.22
CA GLU A 388 -4.45 -0.02 20.33
C GLU A 388 -2.92 -0.02 20.23
N ALA A 389 -2.37 -0.34 19.05
CA ALA A 389 -0.92 -0.35 18.84
C ALA A 389 -0.30 1.04 19.00
N MET A 390 -0.95 2.09 18.48
CA MET A 390 -0.47 3.46 18.55
C MET A 390 -0.55 4.02 19.99
N LYS A 391 -1.59 3.68 20.74
CA LYS A 391 -1.72 4.04 22.16
C LYS A 391 -0.56 3.51 23.00
N GLU A 392 -0.07 2.31 22.73
CA GLU A 392 1.05 1.70 23.45
C GLU A 392 2.37 2.45 23.28
N ILE A 393 2.50 3.25 22.22
CA ILE A 393 3.68 4.11 21.95
C ILE A 393 3.39 5.60 22.10
N GLY A 394 2.23 5.95 22.69
CA GLY A 394 1.89 7.35 23.02
C GLY A 394 1.40 8.18 21.83
N VAL A 395 1.01 7.56 20.73
CA VAL A 395 0.41 8.23 19.57
C VAL A 395 -1.11 8.22 19.73
N SER A 396 -1.73 9.39 19.97
CA SER A 396 -3.16 9.50 20.33
C SER A 396 -3.97 10.44 19.42
N ASP A 397 -3.33 11.10 18.46
CA ASP A 397 -3.92 12.17 17.64
C ASP A 397 -4.55 11.65 16.33
N ARG A 398 -4.79 10.37 16.22
CA ARG A 398 -5.34 9.73 15.03
C ARG A 398 -6.83 9.46 15.18
N ALA A 399 -7.61 9.88 14.20
CA ALA A 399 -9.06 9.71 14.19
C ALA A 399 -9.56 9.32 12.80
N GLU A 400 -10.75 8.72 12.76
CA GLU A 400 -11.47 8.47 11.54
C GLU A 400 -11.86 9.79 10.85
N ASP A 401 -11.63 9.86 9.54
CA ASP A 401 -12.06 10.96 8.69
C ASP A 401 -13.12 10.43 7.70
N ASN A 402 -14.36 10.82 7.90
CA ASN A 402 -15.49 10.48 7.05
C ASN A 402 -15.91 11.64 6.13
N ALA A 403 -15.06 12.68 5.98
CA ALA A 403 -15.36 13.77 5.09
C ALA A 403 -15.50 13.28 3.64
N PRO A 404 -16.50 13.77 2.91
CA PRO A 404 -16.63 13.51 1.48
C PRO A 404 -15.43 14.04 0.70
N TRP A 405 -15.05 13.36 -0.39
CA TRP A 405 -14.02 13.84 -1.32
C TRP A 405 -14.52 13.90 -2.75
N THR A 406 -13.84 14.69 -3.57
CA THR A 406 -14.18 14.89 -4.96
C THR A 406 -13.07 14.30 -5.85
N MET A 407 -13.48 13.53 -6.85
CA MET A 407 -12.58 12.98 -7.86
C MET A 407 -12.28 14.03 -8.94
N PHE A 408 -11.26 13.80 -9.77
CA PHE A 408 -10.78 14.76 -10.78
C PHE A 408 -11.86 15.14 -11.81
N ASP A 409 -12.84 14.29 -12.05
CA ASP A 409 -13.96 14.51 -12.96
C ASP A 409 -15.15 15.26 -12.30
N GLY A 410 -14.96 15.74 -11.08
CA GLY A 410 -15.97 16.46 -10.29
C GLY A 410 -16.96 15.56 -9.56
N VAL A 411 -16.88 14.24 -9.70
CA VAL A 411 -17.75 13.30 -8.98
C VAL A 411 -17.39 13.27 -7.51
N LYS A 412 -18.38 13.57 -6.66
CA LYS A 412 -18.24 13.58 -5.20
C LYS A 412 -18.60 12.20 -4.63
N PHE A 413 -17.71 11.66 -3.81
CA PHE A 413 -17.99 10.47 -2.99
C PHE A 413 -18.27 10.90 -1.54
N ASP A 414 -19.38 10.43 -1.01
CA ASP A 414 -19.75 10.59 0.39
C ASP A 414 -19.83 9.21 1.06
N PRO A 415 -18.92 8.90 2.00
CA PRO A 415 -18.90 7.58 2.65
C PRO A 415 -20.13 7.31 3.56
N ALA A 416 -20.90 8.36 3.91
CA ALA A 416 -22.17 8.26 4.63
C ALA A 416 -23.41 8.31 3.71
N GLY A 417 -23.21 8.53 2.41
CA GLY A 417 -24.28 8.65 1.42
C GLY A 417 -24.81 7.30 0.92
N ASP A 418 -25.67 7.36 -0.11
CA ASP A 418 -26.16 6.17 -0.80
C ASP A 418 -25.07 5.58 -1.73
N LEU A 419 -24.35 4.60 -1.22
CA LEU A 419 -23.22 3.96 -1.92
C LEU A 419 -23.67 3.16 -3.16
N GLU A 420 -24.88 2.59 -3.15
CA GLU A 420 -25.41 1.88 -4.31
C GLU A 420 -25.82 2.85 -5.43
N ALA A 421 -26.45 3.97 -5.08
CA ALA A 421 -26.73 5.04 -6.03
C ALA A 421 -25.43 5.62 -6.62
N TYR A 422 -24.41 5.84 -5.78
CA TYR A 422 -23.09 6.26 -6.26
C TYR A 422 -22.50 5.25 -7.26
N ALA A 423 -22.50 3.95 -6.93
CA ALA A 423 -21.94 2.91 -7.79
C ALA A 423 -22.64 2.83 -9.16
N LYS A 424 -23.96 3.09 -9.19
CA LYS A 424 -24.78 3.05 -10.40
C LYS A 424 -24.84 4.38 -11.17
N GLY A 425 -24.45 5.50 -10.57
CA GLY A 425 -24.60 6.85 -11.12
C GLY A 425 -23.64 7.22 -12.25
N PHE A 426 -22.72 6.34 -12.64
CA PHE A 426 -21.73 6.62 -13.69
C PHE A 426 -22.26 6.30 -15.08
N THR A 427 -21.94 7.14 -16.08
CA THR A 427 -22.30 6.91 -17.49
C THR A 427 -21.67 5.60 -18.02
N VAL A 428 -20.37 5.38 -17.73
CA VAL A 428 -19.71 4.10 -18.01
C VAL A 428 -19.82 3.22 -16.79
N ASN A 429 -20.70 2.23 -16.87
CA ASN A 429 -21.05 1.35 -15.76
C ASN A 429 -21.29 -0.07 -16.27
N ASN A 430 -20.66 -1.04 -15.65
CA ASN A 430 -20.74 -2.46 -15.97
C ASN A 430 -21.31 -3.29 -14.80
N ALA A 431 -22.09 -2.65 -13.91
CA ALA A 431 -22.72 -3.33 -12.77
C ALA A 431 -23.69 -4.42 -13.27
N LYS A 432 -23.61 -5.57 -12.61
CA LYS A 432 -24.49 -6.74 -12.90
C LYS A 432 -25.55 -6.86 -11.84
N GLY A 433 -26.77 -7.04 -12.23
CA GLY A 433 -28.00 -7.35 -11.54
C GLY A 433 -28.15 -7.07 -10.06
#